data_96d4cb3fb323bd658727e1a8904cf9e2
#
_entry.id   96d4cb3fb323bd658727e1a8904cf9e2
#
_cell.length_a   1.000
_cell.length_b   1.000
_cell.length_c   1.000
_cell.angle_alpha   90.00
_cell.angle_beta   90.00
_cell.angle_gamma   90.00
#
_symmetry.space_group_name_H-M   'P 1'
#
loop_
_entity.id
_entity.type
_entity.pdbx_description
1 polymer ?
#
loop_
_entity_poly.entity_id
_entity_poly.type
_entity_poly.pdbx_seq_one_letter_code
_entity_poly.pdbx_strand_id
1 'polypeptide(L)'
;MPVSGELFDDKLQEECGIFGIAASAEQTDPAVAVYQALYALQHRGQDSSGIAVCLDDDIQVHKAKGLVPDVFDRAHLNAFHGAKAAVGHVRQSIGGGIATPSNIQPLVVHHASGSLALCYNGKLVNSTALRAETENRGGIFQGTNDAEVISYVIVREHLRTDTLADAVLNAMYYLIGAYSMVVMDRSCLIAARDPNGFRPLCMGRVKNSIVFASDSCAIEALGGTFLRDVEPGEVVVAEYGSTEVQSYHCDVRAKSALCLVELIYFARQDSVVDGAAVSKVR
;
A
#
# COMPACT_ATOMS: atom_id res chain seq x y z
N MET A 1 -32.88 30.13 -3.92
CA MET A 1 -31.43 30.12 -4.14
C MET A 1 -31.10 28.80 -4.81
N PRO A 2 -30.49 28.76 -5.99
CA PRO A 2 -30.15 27.51 -6.62
C PRO A 2 -29.00 26.85 -5.84
N VAL A 3 -29.19 25.60 -5.47
CA VAL A 3 -28.16 24.72 -4.96
C VAL A 3 -27.17 24.52 -6.11
N SER A 4 -25.94 25.01 -5.93
CA SER A 4 -24.85 24.72 -6.85
C SER A 4 -24.61 23.20 -6.81
N GLY A 5 -25.02 22.51 -7.87
CA GLY A 5 -24.68 21.12 -8.07
C GLY A 5 -23.17 21.02 -8.16
N GLU A 6 -22.52 20.39 -7.20
CA GLU A 6 -21.19 19.85 -7.38
C GLU A 6 -21.29 18.85 -8.53
N LEU A 7 -20.76 19.23 -9.68
CA LEU A 7 -20.51 18.32 -10.78
C LEU A 7 -19.64 17.21 -10.21
N PHE A 8 -20.17 16.00 -10.12
CA PHE A 8 -19.35 14.82 -9.90
C PHE A 8 -18.22 14.86 -10.93
N ASP A 9 -16.99 14.97 -10.47
CA ASP A 9 -15.83 14.92 -11.35
C ASP A 9 -15.73 13.47 -11.84
N ASP A 10 -16.26 13.24 -13.04
CA ASP A 10 -16.36 11.93 -13.71
C ASP A 10 -14.97 11.41 -14.18
N LYS A 11 -13.90 12.06 -13.74
CA LYS A 11 -12.54 11.64 -14.07
C LYS A 11 -12.13 10.46 -13.19
N LEU A 12 -11.50 9.47 -13.84
CA LEU A 12 -10.81 8.37 -13.17
C LEU A 12 -9.92 8.95 -12.06
N GLN A 13 -10.21 8.59 -10.81
CA GLN A 13 -9.47 9.10 -9.66
C GLN A 13 -8.26 8.22 -9.38
N GLU A 14 -7.28 8.81 -8.74
CA GLU A 14 -5.93 8.30 -8.40
C GLU A 14 -5.77 6.78 -8.42
N GLU A 15 -4.85 6.27 -9.25
CA GLU A 15 -4.37 4.90 -9.21
C GLU A 15 -2.93 4.90 -8.75
N CYS A 16 -2.57 3.88 -8.01
CA CYS A 16 -1.24 3.75 -7.43
C CYS A 16 -0.75 2.32 -7.56
N GLY A 17 0.57 2.13 -7.61
CA GLY A 17 1.20 0.83 -7.46
C GLY A 17 1.83 0.73 -6.08
N ILE A 18 1.54 -0.34 -5.35
CA ILE A 18 2.16 -0.65 -4.07
C ILE A 18 2.88 -1.98 -4.14
N PHE A 19 4.00 -2.06 -3.44
CA PHE A 19 4.76 -3.29 -3.26
C PHE A 19 5.36 -3.35 -1.86
N GLY A 20 5.43 -4.54 -1.28
CA GLY A 20 6.08 -4.78 0.00
C GLY A 20 6.77 -6.13 0.01
N ILE A 21 7.90 -6.20 0.74
CA ILE A 21 8.67 -7.42 0.94
C ILE A 21 9.07 -7.57 2.40
N ALA A 22 8.78 -8.73 2.98
CA ALA A 22 9.32 -9.21 4.24
C ALA A 22 10.46 -10.17 3.92
N ALA A 23 11.70 -9.74 4.15
CA ALA A 23 12.86 -10.56 3.79
C ALA A 23 12.98 -11.77 4.71
N SER A 24 13.19 -12.92 4.11
CA SER A 24 13.78 -14.08 4.77
C SER A 24 15.29 -13.96 4.70
N ALA A 25 15.97 -14.27 5.80
CA ALA A 25 17.41 -14.05 5.96
C ALA A 25 18.24 -14.38 4.69
N GLU A 26 19.16 -13.50 4.33
CA GLU A 26 20.37 -13.64 3.51
C GLU A 26 20.28 -13.62 1.96
N GLN A 27 19.13 -13.67 1.30
CA GLN A 27 19.15 -13.86 -0.16
C GLN A 27 18.56 -12.73 -1.03
N THR A 28 17.87 -11.79 -0.44
CA THR A 28 17.21 -10.71 -1.19
C THR A 28 17.42 -9.39 -0.47
N ASP A 29 18.01 -8.40 -1.15
CA ASP A 29 18.03 -7.04 -0.66
C ASP A 29 16.64 -6.41 -0.85
N PRO A 30 15.90 -6.09 0.24
CA PRO A 30 14.53 -5.61 0.15
C PRO A 30 14.41 -4.30 -0.63
N ALA A 31 15.35 -3.37 -0.47
CA ALA A 31 15.31 -2.09 -1.16
C ALA A 31 15.47 -2.25 -2.67
N VAL A 32 16.41 -3.10 -3.10
CA VAL A 32 16.62 -3.42 -4.51
C VAL A 32 15.42 -4.14 -5.09
N ALA A 33 14.83 -5.08 -4.35
CA ALA A 33 13.62 -5.77 -4.78
C ALA A 33 12.44 -4.81 -4.95
N VAL A 34 12.22 -3.90 -3.99
CA VAL A 34 11.17 -2.88 -4.11
C VAL A 34 11.43 -1.95 -5.29
N TYR A 35 12.67 -1.49 -5.49
CA TYR A 35 13.02 -0.68 -6.66
C TYR A 35 12.64 -1.37 -7.98
N GLN A 36 13.00 -2.64 -8.15
CA GLN A 36 12.68 -3.41 -9.35
C GLN A 36 11.17 -3.64 -9.52
N ALA A 37 10.48 -3.94 -8.42
CA ALA A 37 9.03 -4.10 -8.41
C ALA A 37 8.29 -2.80 -8.77
N LEU A 38 8.71 -1.66 -8.21
CA LEU A 38 8.13 -0.36 -8.53
C LEU A 38 8.40 0.03 -9.99
N TYR A 39 9.55 -0.32 -10.54
CA TYR A 39 9.84 -0.13 -11.96
C TYR A 39 8.86 -0.94 -12.84
N ALA A 40 8.55 -2.17 -12.45
CA ALA A 40 7.53 -2.98 -13.12
C ALA A 40 6.10 -2.43 -12.95
N LEU A 41 5.83 -1.73 -11.82
CA LEU A 41 4.55 -1.07 -11.51
C LEU A 41 4.46 0.37 -12.02
N GLN A 42 5.47 0.89 -12.74
CA GLN A 42 5.51 2.29 -13.18
C GLN A 42 4.31 2.69 -14.05
N HIS A 43 3.66 1.73 -14.72
CA HIS A 43 2.44 1.95 -15.50
C HIS A 43 1.24 2.38 -14.63
N ARG A 44 1.29 2.14 -13.30
CA ARG A 44 0.28 2.55 -12.32
C ARG A 44 0.51 3.95 -11.75
N GLY A 45 1.71 4.52 -11.93
CA GLY A 45 1.98 5.84 -11.39
C GLY A 45 3.30 6.43 -11.88
N GLN A 46 3.29 7.69 -12.30
CA GLN A 46 4.44 8.39 -12.90
C GLN A 46 4.77 9.72 -12.24
N ASP A 47 3.97 10.19 -11.28
CA ASP A 47 4.14 11.51 -10.67
C ASP A 47 5.14 11.53 -9.53
N SER A 48 5.18 10.45 -8.76
CA SER A 48 6.12 10.32 -7.64
C SER A 48 6.35 8.86 -7.30
N SER A 49 7.49 8.61 -6.68
CA SER A 49 7.91 7.30 -6.18
C SER A 49 8.56 7.41 -4.81
N GLY A 50 8.44 6.36 -4.02
CA GLY A 50 9.03 6.30 -2.69
C GLY A 50 9.27 4.87 -2.24
N ILE A 51 10.31 4.70 -1.42
CA ILE A 51 10.67 3.45 -0.75
C ILE A 51 10.91 3.76 0.72
N ALA A 52 10.31 2.97 1.60
CA ALA A 52 10.63 2.93 3.02
C ALA A 52 11.14 1.54 3.39
N VAL A 53 12.12 1.48 4.28
CA VAL A 53 12.76 0.25 4.73
C VAL A 53 12.76 0.16 6.24
N CYS A 54 12.69 -1.06 6.78
CA CYS A 54 12.95 -1.35 8.18
C CYS A 54 14.42 -1.75 8.32
N LEU A 55 15.22 -0.86 8.88
CA LEU A 55 16.66 -1.02 9.11
C LEU A 55 16.98 -0.69 10.57
N ASP A 56 17.70 -1.57 11.27
CA ASP A 56 18.08 -1.39 12.69
C ASP A 56 16.88 -1.04 13.61
N ASP A 57 15.73 -1.69 13.36
CA ASP A 57 14.46 -1.50 14.07
C ASP A 57 13.85 -0.09 13.95
N ASP A 58 14.34 0.72 13.00
CA ASP A 58 13.76 2.01 12.63
C ASP A 58 13.33 2.03 11.17
N ILE A 59 12.47 3.00 10.81
CA ILE A 59 11.98 3.17 9.45
C ILE A 59 12.68 4.34 8.78
N GLN A 60 13.44 4.03 7.74
CA GLN A 60 14.05 5.02 6.86
C GLN A 60 13.25 5.12 5.57
N VAL A 61 13.13 6.34 5.02
CA VAL A 61 12.36 6.59 3.81
C VAL A 61 13.09 7.56 2.88
N HIS A 62 13.07 7.23 1.59
CA HIS A 62 13.40 8.18 0.51
C HIS A 62 12.24 8.22 -0.47
N LYS A 63 11.79 9.44 -0.82
CA LYS A 63 10.66 9.65 -1.72
C LYS A 63 10.74 11.02 -2.38
N ALA A 64 10.41 11.08 -3.66
CA ALA A 64 10.41 12.33 -4.42
C ALA A 64 9.42 12.26 -5.60
N LYS A 65 9.24 13.40 -6.24
CA LYS A 65 8.55 13.49 -7.54
C LYS A 65 9.42 12.88 -8.62
N GLY A 66 8.81 12.15 -9.53
CA GLY A 66 9.46 11.56 -10.70
C GLY A 66 9.30 10.05 -10.78
N LEU A 67 9.81 9.51 -11.87
CA LEU A 67 9.84 8.08 -12.12
C LEU A 67 10.82 7.38 -11.18
N VAL A 68 10.64 6.09 -10.98
CA VAL A 68 11.50 5.28 -10.10
C VAL A 68 12.99 5.46 -10.41
N PRO A 69 13.46 5.38 -11.68
CA PRO A 69 14.88 5.58 -11.99
C PRO A 69 15.38 7.02 -11.81
N ASP A 70 14.48 8.01 -11.77
CA ASP A 70 14.86 9.40 -11.56
C ASP A 70 15.00 9.73 -10.06
N VAL A 71 14.25 9.02 -9.22
CA VAL A 71 14.22 9.23 -7.76
C VAL A 71 15.28 8.43 -7.04
N PHE A 72 15.61 7.22 -7.53
CA PHE A 72 16.53 6.31 -6.85
C PHE A 72 17.78 6.06 -7.67
N ASP A 73 18.92 6.34 -7.08
CA ASP A 73 20.25 5.98 -7.56
C ASP A 73 20.89 4.90 -6.67
N ARG A 74 22.11 4.50 -7.03
CA ARG A 74 22.87 3.52 -6.25
C ARG A 74 23.16 3.96 -4.82
N ALA A 75 23.36 5.25 -4.58
CA ALA A 75 23.67 5.76 -3.24
C ALA A 75 22.46 5.60 -2.31
N HIS A 76 21.26 5.93 -2.80
CA HIS A 76 20.01 5.72 -2.07
C HIS A 76 19.77 4.24 -1.74
N LEU A 77 19.94 3.34 -2.72
CA LEU A 77 19.74 1.90 -2.50
C LEU A 77 20.79 1.32 -1.55
N ASN A 78 22.06 1.75 -1.66
CA ASN A 78 23.11 1.31 -0.75
C ASN A 78 22.89 1.77 0.70
N ALA A 79 22.28 2.95 0.90
CA ALA A 79 21.93 3.42 2.24
C ALA A 79 20.90 2.54 2.94
N PHE A 80 20.11 1.80 2.18
CA PHE A 80 19.08 0.87 2.67
C PHE A 80 19.56 -0.59 2.80
N HIS A 81 20.84 -0.84 2.50
CA HIS A 81 21.39 -2.20 2.54
C HIS A 81 21.28 -2.81 3.93
N GLY A 82 20.91 -4.09 4.01
CA GLY A 82 20.74 -4.81 5.26
C GLY A 82 19.35 -4.66 5.90
N ALA A 83 18.43 -3.98 5.23
CA ALA A 83 17.05 -3.88 5.72
C ALA A 83 16.38 -5.25 5.84
N LYS A 84 15.50 -5.39 6.86
CA LYS A 84 14.71 -6.61 7.11
C LYS A 84 13.47 -6.67 6.23
N ALA A 85 12.94 -5.51 5.86
CA ALA A 85 11.75 -5.36 5.03
C ALA A 85 11.77 -4.03 4.30
N ALA A 86 10.98 -3.93 3.24
CA ALA A 86 10.78 -2.68 2.53
C ALA A 86 9.37 -2.60 1.95
N VAL A 87 8.86 -1.37 1.84
CA VAL A 87 7.61 -1.04 1.14
C VAL A 87 7.86 0.07 0.14
N GLY A 88 7.14 0.05 -0.96
CA GLY A 88 7.28 1.05 -2.01
C GLY A 88 5.96 1.44 -2.65
N HIS A 89 5.96 2.63 -3.22
CA HIS A 89 4.78 3.25 -3.80
C HIS A 89 5.13 4.05 -5.06
N VAL A 90 4.34 3.88 -6.11
CA VAL A 90 4.30 4.78 -7.28
C VAL A 90 2.90 5.39 -7.38
N ARG A 91 2.84 6.70 -7.64
CA ARG A 91 1.60 7.47 -7.63
C ARG A 91 1.30 8.08 -8.97
N GLN A 92 0.02 8.05 -9.34
CA GLN A 92 -0.57 8.84 -10.40
C GLN A 92 -1.61 9.81 -9.82
N SER A 93 -1.44 11.10 -10.05
CA SER A 93 -2.46 12.12 -9.73
C SER A 93 -3.27 12.43 -10.98
N ILE A 94 -4.54 12.12 -10.98
CA ILE A 94 -5.44 12.47 -12.08
C ILE A 94 -6.07 13.83 -11.77
N GLY A 95 -6.00 14.78 -12.73
CA GLY A 95 -6.58 16.12 -12.56
C GLY A 95 -5.57 17.25 -12.27
N GLY A 96 -4.26 17.00 -12.40
CA GLY A 96 -3.24 18.05 -12.30
C GLY A 96 -2.97 18.54 -10.87
N GLY A 97 -3.41 17.80 -9.88
CA GLY A 97 -3.04 18.05 -8.48
C GLY A 97 -1.53 17.87 -8.32
N ILE A 98 -0.82 18.96 -8.03
CA ILE A 98 0.63 18.91 -7.78
C ILE A 98 0.86 17.99 -6.58
N ALA A 99 1.62 16.90 -6.79
CA ALA A 99 2.04 16.06 -5.67
C ALA A 99 2.83 16.95 -4.68
N THR A 100 2.20 17.27 -3.55
CA THR A 100 2.92 17.94 -2.46
C THR A 100 3.83 16.92 -1.80
N PRO A 101 5.02 17.28 -1.32
CA PRO A 101 5.92 16.35 -0.65
C PRO A 101 5.26 15.55 0.48
N SER A 102 4.32 16.17 1.22
CA SER A 102 3.54 15.54 2.29
C SER A 102 2.58 14.44 1.81
N ASN A 103 2.18 14.47 0.54
CA ASN A 103 1.27 13.47 -0.04
C ASN A 103 2.00 12.32 -0.75
N ILE A 104 3.32 12.39 -0.89
CA ILE A 104 4.10 11.30 -1.47
C ILE A 104 4.20 10.16 -0.46
N GLN A 105 3.91 8.95 -0.93
CA GLN A 105 4.02 7.74 -0.11
C GLN A 105 5.34 7.00 -0.43
N PRO A 106 5.83 6.13 0.48
CA PRO A 106 5.24 5.69 1.74
C PRO A 106 5.07 6.81 2.74
N LEU A 107 3.96 6.80 3.49
CA LEU A 107 3.78 7.68 4.63
C LEU A 107 4.41 7.03 5.86
N VAL A 108 5.36 7.72 6.47
CA VAL A 108 5.98 7.28 7.73
C VAL A 108 5.44 8.12 8.86
N VAL A 109 4.98 7.46 9.92
CA VAL A 109 4.52 8.12 11.14
C VAL A 109 5.22 7.52 12.35
N HIS A 110 5.55 8.40 13.30
CA HIS A 110 6.16 8.03 14.58
C HIS A 110 5.11 8.18 15.68
N HIS A 111 4.98 7.17 16.53
CA HIS A 111 4.01 7.16 17.62
C HIS A 111 4.58 6.48 18.87
N ALA A 112 3.84 6.43 19.97
CA ALA A 112 4.33 5.95 21.25
C ALA A 112 4.87 4.50 21.25
N SER A 113 4.34 3.63 20.36
CA SER A 113 4.77 2.24 20.25
C SER A 113 5.86 2.01 19.20
N GLY A 114 6.33 3.05 18.50
CA GLY A 114 7.36 2.97 17.46
C GLY A 114 7.05 3.76 16.21
N SER A 115 7.55 3.26 15.08
CA SER A 115 7.32 3.86 13.76
C SER A 115 6.56 2.88 12.87
N LEU A 116 5.72 3.39 11.98
CA LEU A 116 5.12 2.61 10.91
C LEU A 116 5.23 3.33 9.56
N ALA A 117 5.32 2.55 8.48
CA ALA A 117 5.20 3.02 7.10
C ALA A 117 3.93 2.46 6.46
N LEU A 118 3.21 3.29 5.73
CA LEU A 118 2.00 2.92 5.01
C LEU A 118 2.14 3.23 3.52
N CYS A 119 1.88 2.23 2.68
CA CYS A 119 1.57 2.37 1.27
C CYS A 119 0.09 2.05 1.05
N TYR A 120 -0.60 2.94 0.35
CA TYR A 120 -2.04 2.88 0.16
C TYR A 120 -2.40 3.16 -1.30
N ASN A 121 -3.27 2.31 -1.85
CA ASN A 121 -3.88 2.49 -3.16
C ASN A 121 -5.39 2.47 -3.00
N GLY A 122 -6.06 3.58 -3.26
CA GLY A 122 -7.51 3.63 -3.15
C GLY A 122 -8.08 5.01 -2.86
N LYS A 123 -9.37 4.99 -2.46
CA LYS A 123 -10.12 6.19 -2.04
C LYS A 123 -11.10 5.85 -0.95
N LEU A 124 -11.04 6.57 0.16
CA LEU A 124 -12.05 6.52 1.22
C LEU A 124 -13.19 7.50 0.92
N VAL A 125 -14.42 7.04 1.09
CA VAL A 125 -15.61 7.89 0.95
C VAL A 125 -15.91 8.68 2.23
N ASN A 126 -15.38 8.23 3.38
CA ASN A 126 -15.57 8.88 4.68
C ASN A 126 -14.32 9.59 5.21
N SER A 127 -13.31 9.81 4.37
CA SER A 127 -12.04 10.44 4.73
C SER A 127 -12.23 11.80 5.41
N THR A 128 -13.09 12.66 4.86
CA THR A 128 -13.38 13.99 5.43
C THR A 128 -13.95 13.90 6.86
N ALA A 129 -14.86 12.95 7.11
CA ALA A 129 -15.45 12.77 8.43
C ALA A 129 -14.43 12.24 9.44
N LEU A 130 -13.63 11.26 9.07
CA LEU A 130 -12.55 10.72 9.91
C LEU A 130 -11.48 11.77 10.21
N ARG A 131 -11.13 12.61 9.22
CA ARG A 131 -10.22 13.73 9.41
C ARG A 131 -10.76 14.71 10.45
N ALA A 132 -12.01 15.18 10.28
CA ALA A 132 -12.63 16.11 11.21
C ALA A 132 -12.72 15.54 12.64
N GLU A 133 -13.05 14.25 12.77
CA GLU A 133 -13.05 13.56 14.08
C GLU A 133 -11.66 13.58 14.73
N THR A 134 -10.62 13.31 13.92
CA THR A 134 -9.23 13.28 14.39
C THR A 134 -8.75 14.69 14.79
N GLU A 135 -9.03 15.72 13.99
CA GLU A 135 -8.70 17.12 14.27
C GLU A 135 -9.37 17.61 15.56
N ASN A 136 -10.64 17.25 15.77
CA ASN A 136 -11.39 17.58 17.00
C ASN A 136 -10.78 16.94 18.26
N ARG A 137 -9.95 15.89 18.08
CA ARG A 137 -9.20 15.23 19.18
C ARG A 137 -7.75 15.68 19.25
N GLY A 138 -7.38 16.72 18.51
CA GLY A 138 -6.03 17.30 18.52
C GLY A 138 -5.06 16.71 17.51
N GLY A 139 -5.54 15.89 16.56
CA GLY A 139 -4.71 15.40 15.46
C GLY A 139 -4.30 16.53 14.52
N ILE A 140 -3.05 16.51 14.06
CA ILE A 140 -2.48 17.53 13.17
C ILE A 140 -2.10 16.84 11.85
N PHE A 141 -2.72 17.28 10.76
CA PHE A 141 -2.44 16.76 9.43
C PHE A 141 -1.45 17.64 8.68
N GLN A 142 -0.53 17.02 7.96
CA GLN A 142 0.47 17.70 7.13
C GLN A 142 0.12 17.66 5.64
N GLY A 143 -0.67 16.66 5.25
CA GLY A 143 -1.11 16.41 3.89
C GLY A 143 -2.63 16.41 3.74
N THR A 144 -3.07 16.08 2.55
CA THR A 144 -4.49 16.03 2.19
C THR A 144 -4.94 14.63 1.75
N ASN A 145 -4.02 13.64 1.73
CA ASN A 145 -4.33 12.31 1.27
C ASN A 145 -5.01 11.44 2.35
N ASP A 146 -5.71 10.41 1.89
CA ASP A 146 -6.39 9.46 2.76
C ASP A 146 -5.41 8.61 3.59
N ALA A 147 -4.18 8.39 3.10
CA ALA A 147 -3.16 7.59 3.79
C ALA A 147 -2.84 8.16 5.18
N GLU A 148 -2.83 9.49 5.32
CA GLU A 148 -2.60 10.14 6.61
C GLU A 148 -3.76 9.89 7.57
N VAL A 149 -4.99 9.95 7.09
CA VAL A 149 -6.20 9.61 7.88
C VAL A 149 -6.16 8.15 8.33
N ILE A 150 -5.82 7.23 7.42
CA ILE A 150 -5.67 5.80 7.71
C ILE A 150 -4.62 5.57 8.78
N SER A 151 -3.47 6.24 8.67
CA SER A 151 -2.39 6.11 9.66
C SER A 151 -2.85 6.53 11.05
N TYR A 152 -3.60 7.63 11.17
CA TYR A 152 -4.18 8.05 12.46
C TYR A 152 -5.14 7.01 13.02
N VAL A 153 -6.01 6.42 12.19
CA VAL A 153 -6.95 5.38 12.62
C VAL A 153 -6.19 4.13 13.08
N ILE A 154 -5.18 3.67 12.33
CA ILE A 154 -4.35 2.51 12.70
C ILE A 154 -3.62 2.78 14.03
N VAL A 155 -2.95 3.92 14.17
CA VAL A 155 -2.24 4.27 15.41
C VAL A 155 -3.19 4.35 16.60
N ARG A 156 -4.38 4.95 16.42
CA ARG A 156 -5.41 5.00 17.47
C ARG A 156 -5.82 3.60 17.95
N GLU A 157 -6.02 2.69 17.03
CA GLU A 157 -6.37 1.29 17.39
C GLU A 157 -5.16 0.55 17.97
N HIS A 158 -3.94 0.82 17.49
CA HIS A 158 -2.71 0.21 18.02
C HIS A 158 -2.43 0.59 19.48
N LEU A 159 -2.90 1.74 19.93
CA LEU A 159 -2.83 2.11 21.36
C LEU A 159 -3.80 1.32 22.24
N ARG A 160 -4.68 0.50 21.64
CA ARG A 160 -5.72 -0.27 22.32
C ARG A 160 -5.60 -1.77 22.12
N THR A 161 -4.66 -2.20 21.27
CA THR A 161 -4.42 -3.59 20.90
C THR A 161 -2.97 -3.96 21.17
N ASP A 162 -2.70 -5.25 21.32
CA ASP A 162 -1.37 -5.77 21.59
C ASP A 162 -0.52 -5.90 20.32
N THR A 163 -1.16 -6.04 19.15
CA THR A 163 -0.48 -6.26 17.87
C THR A 163 -0.89 -5.22 16.81
N LEU A 164 0.02 -4.94 15.88
CA LEU A 164 -0.29 -4.11 14.72
C LEU A 164 -1.35 -4.77 13.82
N ALA A 165 -1.38 -6.10 13.76
CA ALA A 165 -2.37 -6.85 12.99
C ALA A 165 -3.79 -6.59 13.50
N ASP A 166 -4.01 -6.66 14.82
CA ASP A 166 -5.30 -6.33 15.43
C ASP A 166 -5.67 -4.86 15.20
N ALA A 167 -4.69 -3.97 15.28
CA ALA A 167 -4.91 -2.55 15.01
C ALA A 167 -5.38 -2.29 13.57
N VAL A 168 -4.74 -2.93 12.58
CA VAL A 168 -5.13 -2.85 11.16
C VAL A 168 -6.52 -3.45 10.96
N LEU A 169 -6.79 -4.62 11.52
CA LEU A 169 -8.09 -5.28 11.44
C LEU A 169 -9.20 -4.39 12.04
N ASN A 170 -8.96 -3.83 13.24
CA ASN A 170 -9.90 -2.91 13.88
C ASN A 170 -10.08 -1.62 13.08
N ALA A 171 -9.01 -1.08 12.48
CA ALA A 171 -9.09 0.11 11.64
C ALA A 171 -10.03 -0.10 10.46
N MET A 172 -10.06 -1.31 9.87
CA MET A 172 -10.93 -1.61 8.71
C MET A 172 -12.41 -1.43 9.00
N TYR A 173 -12.87 -1.54 10.26
CA TYR A 173 -14.26 -1.26 10.63
C TYR A 173 -14.65 0.21 10.50
N TYR A 174 -13.67 1.12 10.51
CA TYR A 174 -13.88 2.56 10.37
C TYR A 174 -13.64 3.06 8.95
N LEU A 175 -12.87 2.31 8.14
CA LEU A 175 -12.49 2.72 6.79
C LEU A 175 -13.56 2.29 5.79
N ILE A 176 -14.25 3.26 5.18
CA ILE A 176 -15.27 3.00 4.17
C ILE A 176 -14.75 3.50 2.82
N GLY A 177 -14.61 2.58 1.87
CA GLY A 177 -14.14 2.92 0.53
C GLY A 177 -13.49 1.75 -0.19
N ALA A 178 -12.83 2.07 -1.29
CA ALA A 178 -12.07 1.12 -2.10
C ALA A 178 -10.59 1.25 -1.76
N TYR A 179 -9.95 0.20 -1.25
CA TYR A 179 -8.53 0.27 -0.92
C TYR A 179 -7.80 -1.07 -0.89
N SER A 180 -6.52 -0.98 -1.17
CA SER A 180 -5.51 -1.95 -0.75
C SER A 180 -4.37 -1.20 -0.07
N MET A 181 -3.76 -1.82 0.93
CA MET A 181 -2.68 -1.19 1.67
C MET A 181 -1.64 -2.21 2.13
N VAL A 182 -0.41 -1.73 2.27
CA VAL A 182 0.69 -2.45 2.90
C VAL A 182 1.24 -1.58 4.02
N VAL A 183 1.25 -2.13 5.23
CA VAL A 183 1.73 -1.49 6.45
C VAL A 183 2.96 -2.22 6.94
N MET A 184 3.98 -1.49 7.33
CA MET A 184 5.25 -2.03 7.82
C MET A 184 5.62 -1.36 9.13
N ASP A 185 5.98 -2.16 10.12
CA ASP A 185 6.63 -1.70 11.36
C ASP A 185 8.00 -2.35 11.53
N ARG A 186 8.55 -2.36 12.74
CA ARG A 186 9.83 -2.99 13.08
C ARG A 186 9.79 -4.53 13.10
N SER A 187 8.62 -5.16 13.12
CA SER A 187 8.43 -6.60 13.39
C SER A 187 7.78 -7.36 12.24
N CYS A 188 6.90 -6.72 11.49
CA CYS A 188 6.13 -7.39 10.46
C CYS A 188 5.75 -6.48 9.29
N LEU A 189 5.37 -7.13 8.21
CA LEU A 189 4.74 -6.56 7.04
C LEU A 189 3.29 -7.05 6.97
N ILE A 190 2.35 -6.13 6.85
CA ILE A 190 0.92 -6.43 6.82
C ILE A 190 0.34 -5.95 5.50
N ALA A 191 -0.38 -6.83 4.81
CA ALA A 191 -1.18 -6.49 3.65
C ALA A 191 -2.66 -6.55 4.02
N ALA A 192 -3.45 -5.56 3.63
CA ALA A 192 -4.88 -5.53 3.87
C ALA A 192 -5.65 -5.04 2.64
N ARG A 193 -6.79 -5.67 2.37
CA ARG A 193 -7.67 -5.36 1.25
C ARG A 193 -9.07 -5.01 1.74
N ASP A 194 -9.71 -4.01 1.12
CA ASP A 194 -11.05 -3.59 1.52
C ASP A 194 -12.07 -4.74 1.48
N PRO A 195 -13.15 -4.68 2.30
CA PRO A 195 -14.12 -5.77 2.40
C PRO A 195 -14.87 -6.10 1.10
N ASN A 196 -14.88 -5.20 0.12
CA ASN A 196 -15.46 -5.46 -1.20
C ASN A 196 -14.43 -5.95 -2.22
N GLY A 197 -13.13 -5.78 -1.93
CA GLY A 197 -12.06 -6.14 -2.86
C GLY A 197 -12.02 -5.29 -4.12
N PHE A 198 -12.37 -4.01 -4.02
CA PHE A 198 -12.35 -3.10 -5.17
C PHE A 198 -10.97 -2.94 -5.78
N ARG A 199 -9.94 -2.78 -4.92
CA ARG A 199 -8.56 -2.63 -5.38
C ARG A 199 -7.83 -3.95 -5.34
N PRO A 200 -7.00 -4.26 -6.36
CA PRO A 200 -6.25 -5.51 -6.38
C PRO A 200 -5.12 -5.48 -5.35
N LEU A 201 -4.87 -6.64 -4.79
CA LEU A 201 -3.71 -6.91 -3.95
C LEU A 201 -3.42 -8.39 -4.02
N CYS A 202 -2.19 -8.77 -4.35
CA CYS A 202 -1.78 -10.15 -4.43
C CYS A 202 -0.56 -10.43 -3.57
N MET A 203 -0.37 -11.70 -3.26
CA MET A 203 0.73 -12.23 -2.50
C MET A 203 1.55 -13.20 -3.33
N GLY A 204 2.85 -13.17 -3.13
CA GLY A 204 3.77 -14.08 -3.78
C GLY A 204 5.01 -14.34 -2.94
N ARG A 205 5.95 -15.04 -3.57
CA ARG A 205 7.23 -15.40 -2.96
C ARG A 205 8.37 -15.08 -3.90
N VAL A 206 9.37 -14.37 -3.41
CA VAL A 206 10.64 -14.15 -4.10
C VAL A 206 11.72 -14.86 -3.30
N LYS A 207 12.26 -15.97 -3.84
CA LYS A 207 13.06 -16.92 -3.07
C LYS A 207 12.27 -17.39 -1.83
N ASN A 208 12.75 -17.08 -0.62
CA ASN A 208 12.08 -17.38 0.64
C ASN A 208 11.34 -16.19 1.26
N SER A 209 11.38 -15.02 0.62
CA SER A 209 10.74 -13.79 1.11
C SER A 209 9.28 -13.72 0.69
N ILE A 210 8.40 -13.28 1.60
CA ILE A 210 6.99 -13.01 1.30
C ILE A 210 6.90 -11.62 0.68
N VAL A 211 6.12 -11.49 -0.40
CA VAL A 211 5.89 -10.22 -1.10
C VAL A 211 4.41 -9.97 -1.32
N PHE A 212 4.04 -8.69 -1.29
CA PHE A 212 2.70 -8.19 -1.63
C PHE A 212 2.81 -7.16 -2.74
N ALA A 213 1.89 -7.18 -3.69
CA ALA A 213 1.89 -6.27 -4.83
C ALA A 213 0.47 -5.91 -5.28
N SER A 214 0.30 -4.71 -5.84
CA SER A 214 -0.94 -4.34 -6.54
C SER A 214 -1.18 -5.18 -7.79
N ASP A 215 -0.11 -5.71 -8.40
CA ASP A 215 -0.16 -6.39 -9.68
C ASP A 215 0.86 -7.55 -9.70
N SER A 216 0.45 -8.73 -10.15
CA SER A 216 1.29 -9.93 -10.14
C SER A 216 2.54 -9.80 -11.02
N CYS A 217 2.50 -8.94 -12.05
CA CYS A 217 3.67 -8.68 -12.89
C CYS A 217 4.90 -8.17 -12.12
N ALA A 218 4.69 -7.50 -10.99
CA ALA A 218 5.79 -7.04 -10.14
C ALA A 218 6.50 -8.21 -9.44
N ILE A 219 5.75 -9.24 -9.06
CA ILE A 219 6.30 -10.47 -8.47
C ILE A 219 7.10 -11.25 -9.51
N GLU A 220 6.54 -11.40 -10.72
CA GLU A 220 7.15 -12.10 -11.82
C GLU A 220 8.43 -11.40 -12.32
N ALA A 221 8.45 -10.06 -12.36
CA ALA A 221 9.61 -9.27 -12.72
C ALA A 221 10.83 -9.50 -11.79
N LEU A 222 10.59 -9.94 -10.56
CA LEU A 222 11.61 -10.34 -9.59
C LEU A 222 12.02 -11.82 -9.70
N GLY A 223 11.47 -12.56 -10.68
CA GLY A 223 11.63 -14.01 -10.76
C GLY A 223 10.92 -14.75 -9.63
N GLY A 224 9.93 -14.09 -9.01
CA GLY A 224 9.12 -14.65 -7.95
C GLY A 224 7.96 -15.50 -8.46
N THR A 225 7.27 -16.14 -7.52
CA THR A 225 6.08 -16.95 -7.79
C THR A 225 4.86 -16.27 -7.20
N PHE A 226 3.86 -15.99 -8.02
CA PHE A 226 2.52 -15.61 -7.57
C PHE A 226 1.90 -16.77 -6.78
N LEU A 227 1.38 -16.52 -5.61
CA LEU A 227 0.74 -17.52 -4.77
C LEU A 227 -0.79 -17.42 -4.87
N ARG A 228 -1.33 -16.25 -4.57
CA ARG A 228 -2.77 -15.97 -4.62
C ARG A 228 -3.05 -14.48 -4.51
N ASP A 229 -4.26 -14.09 -4.80
CA ASP A 229 -4.77 -12.78 -4.42
C ASP A 229 -5.03 -12.72 -2.90
N VAL A 230 -4.92 -11.54 -2.30
CA VAL A 230 -5.43 -11.25 -0.97
C VAL A 230 -6.94 -11.13 -1.07
N GLU A 231 -7.66 -11.86 -0.23
CA GLU A 231 -9.12 -11.91 -0.30
C GLU A 231 -9.76 -10.58 0.15
N PRO A 232 -10.99 -10.26 -0.32
CA PRO A 232 -11.74 -9.13 0.20
C PRO A 232 -11.92 -9.21 1.73
N GLY A 233 -11.54 -8.14 2.43
CA GLY A 233 -11.61 -8.07 3.90
C GLY A 233 -10.49 -8.81 4.63
N GLU A 234 -9.51 -9.34 3.91
CA GLU A 234 -8.39 -10.07 4.49
C GLU A 234 -7.26 -9.14 4.94
N VAL A 235 -6.65 -9.51 6.07
CA VAL A 235 -5.40 -8.96 6.62
C VAL A 235 -4.39 -10.09 6.69
N VAL A 236 -3.32 -10.00 5.93
CA VAL A 236 -2.23 -10.98 5.88
C VAL A 236 -1.00 -10.42 6.55
N VAL A 237 -0.44 -11.16 7.50
CA VAL A 237 0.74 -10.77 8.29
C VAL A 237 1.92 -11.65 7.92
N ALA A 238 3.02 -11.03 7.54
CA ALA A 238 4.31 -11.66 7.29
C ALA A 238 5.33 -11.17 8.32
N GLU A 239 5.71 -12.02 9.26
CA GLU A 239 6.77 -11.72 10.22
C GLU A 239 8.14 -11.79 9.55
N TYR A 240 9.07 -10.92 9.95
CA TYR A 240 10.41 -10.91 9.36
C TYR A 240 11.16 -12.18 9.71
N GLY A 241 11.85 -12.74 8.71
CA GLY A 241 12.56 -14.02 8.85
C GLY A 241 11.66 -15.27 8.74
N SER A 242 10.34 -15.11 8.72
CA SER A 242 9.41 -16.21 8.50
C SER A 242 9.14 -16.44 7.01
N THR A 243 8.83 -17.69 6.66
CA THR A 243 8.33 -18.06 5.33
C THR A 243 6.82 -18.31 5.34
N GLU A 244 6.20 -18.23 6.52
CA GLU A 244 4.78 -18.42 6.72
C GLU A 244 4.07 -17.11 6.97
N VAL A 245 2.79 -17.06 6.69
CA VAL A 245 1.93 -15.90 6.93
C VAL A 245 0.76 -16.31 7.84
N GLN A 246 0.29 -15.32 8.59
CA GLN A 246 -0.97 -15.43 9.33
C GLN A 246 -2.03 -14.63 8.58
N SER A 247 -3.27 -15.13 8.57
CA SER A 247 -4.37 -14.47 7.87
C SER A 247 -5.56 -14.28 8.82
N TYR A 248 -6.15 -13.11 8.77
CA TYR A 248 -7.32 -12.70 9.53
C TYR A 248 -8.34 -12.05 8.60
N HIS A 249 -9.63 -12.13 8.94
CA HIS A 249 -10.69 -11.52 8.15
C HIS A 249 -11.51 -10.56 8.98
N CYS A 250 -11.83 -9.44 8.37
CA CYS A 250 -12.77 -8.48 8.93
C CYS A 250 -14.20 -9.00 8.73
N ASP A 251 -15.00 -9.05 9.82
CA ASP A 251 -16.39 -9.56 9.79
C ASP A 251 -17.39 -8.60 9.10
N VAL A 252 -16.90 -7.60 8.37
CA VAL A 252 -17.76 -6.71 7.60
C VAL A 252 -18.36 -7.47 6.43
N ARG A 253 -19.68 -7.67 6.46
CA ARG A 253 -20.40 -8.30 5.34
C ARG A 253 -20.39 -7.37 4.13
N ALA A 254 -19.65 -7.75 3.11
CA ALA A 254 -19.59 -7.05 1.85
C ALA A 254 -19.75 -8.05 0.68
N LYS A 255 -20.10 -7.52 -0.49
CA LYS A 255 -20.09 -8.32 -1.73
C LYS A 255 -18.79 -8.04 -2.46
N SER A 256 -18.10 -9.09 -2.86
CA SER A 256 -16.94 -8.95 -3.76
C SER A 256 -17.34 -8.16 -5.01
N ALA A 257 -16.57 -7.13 -5.34
CA ALA A 257 -16.86 -6.21 -6.44
C ALA A 257 -15.55 -5.62 -6.98
N LEU A 258 -14.81 -6.42 -7.72
CA LEU A 258 -13.61 -5.94 -8.42
C LEU A 258 -13.96 -4.79 -9.37
N CYS A 259 -13.17 -3.74 -9.34
CA CYS A 259 -13.31 -2.61 -10.26
C CYS A 259 -13.01 -3.06 -11.70
N LEU A 260 -14.01 -2.95 -12.60
CA LEU A 260 -13.81 -3.33 -14.00
C LEU A 260 -12.73 -2.48 -14.69
N VAL A 261 -12.59 -1.22 -14.31
CA VAL A 261 -11.55 -0.31 -14.84
C VAL A 261 -10.15 -0.85 -14.53
N GLU A 262 -9.98 -1.54 -13.41
CA GLU A 262 -8.72 -2.22 -13.08
C GLU A 262 -8.34 -3.22 -14.17
N LEU A 263 -9.26 -4.08 -14.59
CA LEU A 263 -9.03 -5.08 -15.63
C LEU A 263 -8.86 -4.47 -17.03
N ILE A 264 -9.62 -3.42 -17.36
CA ILE A 264 -9.62 -2.84 -18.70
C ILE A 264 -8.45 -1.88 -18.92
N TYR A 265 -8.06 -1.12 -17.89
CA TYR A 265 -7.16 0.01 -18.08
C TYR A 265 -5.84 -0.10 -17.28
N PHE A 266 -5.87 -0.46 -15.98
CA PHE A 266 -4.71 -0.34 -15.12
C PHE A 266 -3.82 -1.57 -15.09
N ALA A 267 -4.39 -2.78 -14.88
CA ALA A 267 -3.60 -3.99 -14.76
C ALA A 267 -2.83 -4.29 -16.07
N ARG A 268 -1.60 -4.79 -15.97
CA ARG A 268 -0.85 -5.23 -17.14
C ARG A 268 -1.50 -6.48 -17.75
N GLN A 269 -1.34 -6.67 -19.06
CA GLN A 269 -1.94 -7.80 -19.78
C GLN A 269 -1.43 -9.17 -19.33
N ASP A 270 -0.20 -9.22 -18.84
CA ASP A 270 0.46 -10.43 -18.33
C ASP A 270 0.12 -10.73 -16.86
N SER A 271 -0.70 -9.89 -16.21
CA SER A 271 -1.08 -10.05 -14.82
C SER A 271 -2.29 -10.95 -14.62
N VAL A 272 -2.39 -11.46 -13.38
CA VAL A 272 -3.57 -12.16 -12.85
C VAL A 272 -4.16 -11.28 -11.75
N VAL A 273 -5.48 -11.08 -11.80
CA VAL A 273 -6.25 -10.32 -10.81
C VAL A 273 -7.52 -11.10 -10.48
N ASP A 274 -7.73 -11.40 -9.20
CA ASP A 274 -8.84 -12.22 -8.68
C ASP A 274 -9.03 -13.54 -9.48
N GLY A 275 -7.90 -14.22 -9.73
CA GLY A 275 -7.87 -15.48 -10.46
C GLY A 275 -8.08 -15.37 -11.97
N ALA A 276 -8.34 -14.18 -12.50
CA ALA A 276 -8.54 -13.94 -13.93
C ALA A 276 -7.25 -13.43 -14.60
N ALA A 277 -6.79 -14.09 -15.66
CA ALA A 277 -5.72 -13.56 -16.49
C ALA A 277 -6.23 -12.35 -17.28
N VAL A 278 -5.62 -11.18 -17.08
CA VAL A 278 -6.05 -9.91 -17.70
C VAL A 278 -6.11 -10.02 -19.23
N SER A 279 -5.13 -10.72 -19.85
CA SER A 279 -5.11 -10.99 -21.30
C SER A 279 -6.31 -11.77 -21.83
N LYS A 280 -7.04 -12.47 -20.97
CA LYS A 280 -8.24 -13.23 -21.38
C LYS A 280 -9.54 -12.44 -21.18
N VAL A 281 -9.47 -11.38 -20.35
CA VAL A 281 -10.64 -10.53 -20.03
C VAL A 281 -10.75 -9.38 -21.03
N ARG A 282 -9.62 -8.87 -21.52
CA ARG A 282 -9.54 -7.85 -22.58
C ARG A 282 -9.72 -8.47 -23.96
#